data_a9504fd27a5461c2bc7c71316e970586
#
_entry.id   a9504fd27a5461c2bc7c71316e970586
#
_cell.length_a   1.000
_cell.length_b   1.000
_cell.length_c   1.000
_cell.angle_alpha   90.00
_cell.angle_beta   90.00
_cell.angle_gamma   90.00
#
_symmetry.space_group_name_H-M   'P 1'
#
loop_
_entity.id
_entity.type
_entity.pdbx_description
1 polymer ?
#
loop_
_entity_poly.entity_id
_entity_poly.type
_entity_poly.pdbx_seq_one_letter_code
_entity_poly.pdbx_strand_id
1 'polypeptide(L)'
;MIKTSNESIKFLVDSCINPDIDALKSQAVSVGKKRKEHTHNSKWFSTWDIRYNKIVDWGGEHGFESIKISRGNLWEAIGAYHRENKELFLVFKKPNLNKIIKYPFNGHYASIASVVNGDLPNIQTELFELNSTEEERIVEYEKMNEELIGKFDIKPERVILCGFSQFSFEAIIVNKWQQLAYTFDYSELIDHSYNEEPKEQPEIDPPKDSKKKNISKTKEPKPRIKGLKK
;
A
#
# COMPACT_ATOMS: atom_id res chain seq x y z
N MET A 1 -21.19 -9.79 1.27
CA MET A 1 -21.01 -9.21 2.63
C MET A 1 -19.70 -9.73 3.17
N ILE A 2 -18.90 -8.92 3.86
CA ILE A 2 -17.65 -9.34 4.53
C ILE A 2 -18.04 -10.15 5.77
N LYS A 3 -17.42 -11.32 5.95
CA LYS A 3 -17.69 -12.25 7.06
C LYS A 3 -16.66 -12.11 8.20
N THR A 4 -15.47 -11.58 7.87
CA THR A 4 -14.38 -11.36 8.83
C THR A 4 -14.82 -10.39 9.93
N SER A 5 -14.45 -10.69 11.18
CA SER A 5 -14.85 -9.92 12.35
C SER A 5 -14.26 -8.49 12.36
N ASN A 6 -14.95 -7.57 13.02
CA ASN A 6 -14.43 -6.20 13.18
C ASN A 6 -13.10 -6.16 13.96
N GLU A 7 -12.85 -7.13 14.84
CA GLU A 7 -11.58 -7.25 15.56
C GLU A 7 -10.42 -7.57 14.61
N SER A 8 -10.61 -8.57 13.73
CA SER A 8 -9.61 -8.89 12.70
C SER A 8 -9.41 -7.75 11.71
N ILE A 9 -10.50 -7.07 11.30
CA ILE A 9 -10.41 -5.90 10.42
C ILE A 9 -9.68 -4.75 11.12
N LYS A 10 -9.93 -4.52 12.42
CA LYS A 10 -9.20 -3.52 13.21
C LYS A 10 -7.70 -3.73 13.17
N PHE A 11 -7.24 -4.98 13.26
CA PHE A 11 -5.81 -5.29 13.10
C PHE A 11 -5.26 -4.82 11.75
N LEU A 12 -5.99 -5.01 10.64
CA LEU A 12 -5.57 -4.50 9.32
C LEU A 12 -5.56 -2.97 9.29
N VAL A 13 -6.57 -2.31 9.89
CA VAL A 13 -6.62 -0.86 10.05
C VAL A 13 -5.38 -0.35 10.77
N ASP A 14 -5.07 -0.91 11.94
CA ASP A 14 -3.93 -0.52 12.76
C ASP A 14 -2.59 -0.80 12.07
N SER A 15 -2.51 -1.88 11.29
CA SER A 15 -1.31 -2.20 10.51
C SER A 15 -1.06 -1.21 9.39
N CYS A 16 -2.12 -0.67 8.79
CA CYS A 16 -2.03 0.27 7.67
C CYS A 16 -1.84 1.72 8.11
N ILE A 17 -2.54 2.16 9.15
CA ILE A 17 -2.63 3.58 9.53
C ILE A 17 -1.57 3.95 10.55
N ASN A 18 -1.32 3.07 11.53
CA ASN A 18 -0.39 3.31 12.63
C ASN A 18 0.95 2.57 12.38
N PRO A 19 1.82 3.08 11.48
CA PRO A 19 3.13 2.49 11.29
C PRO A 19 3.94 2.67 12.57
N ASP A 20 4.70 1.64 12.94
CA ASP A 20 5.62 1.69 14.06
C ASP A 20 6.68 2.79 13.80
N ILE A 21 6.55 3.90 14.54
CA ILE A 21 7.44 5.08 14.41
C ILE A 21 8.86 4.71 14.85
N ASP A 22 9.04 3.84 15.83
CA ASP A 22 10.35 3.46 16.31
C ASP A 22 11.05 2.50 15.34
N ALA A 23 10.30 1.61 14.70
CA ALA A 23 10.81 0.82 13.57
C ALA A 23 11.25 1.73 12.40
N LEU A 24 10.48 2.77 12.07
CA LEU A 24 10.85 3.75 11.04
C LEU A 24 12.13 4.53 11.40
N LYS A 25 12.28 4.93 12.66
CA LYS A 25 13.50 5.60 13.15
C LYS A 25 14.71 4.68 13.10
N SER A 26 14.57 3.45 13.59
CA SER A 26 15.62 2.44 13.59
C SER A 26 16.11 2.14 12.16
N GLN A 27 15.18 1.98 11.22
CA GLN A 27 15.52 1.77 9.81
C GLN A 27 16.19 3.00 9.19
N ALA A 28 15.74 4.22 9.50
CA ALA A 28 16.39 5.43 9.04
C ALA A 28 17.85 5.53 9.53
N VAL A 29 18.12 5.10 10.74
CA VAL A 29 19.49 5.04 11.32
C VAL A 29 20.33 3.97 10.59
N SER A 30 19.78 2.78 10.35
CA SER A 30 20.50 1.67 9.70
C SER A 30 20.95 2.00 8.28
N VAL A 31 20.18 2.80 7.54
CA VAL A 31 20.54 3.28 6.19
C VAL A 31 21.37 4.59 6.21
N GLY A 32 21.89 4.98 7.37
CA GLY A 32 22.82 6.12 7.50
C GLY A 32 22.18 7.51 7.42
N LYS A 33 20.86 7.61 7.56
CA LYS A 33 20.14 8.91 7.51
C LYS A 33 20.28 9.69 8.82
N LYS A 34 21.43 10.30 9.03
CA LYS A 34 21.74 11.04 10.27
C LYS A 34 21.59 12.57 10.15
N ARG A 35 21.38 13.11 8.95
CA ARG A 35 21.34 14.56 8.69
C ARG A 35 20.19 14.94 7.77
N LYS A 36 19.73 16.20 7.87
CA LYS A 36 18.65 16.74 7.03
C LYS A 36 19.00 16.76 5.53
N GLU A 37 20.29 16.84 5.21
CA GLU A 37 20.79 16.88 3.82
C GLU A 37 20.78 15.49 3.14
N HIS A 38 20.57 14.40 3.90
CA HIS A 38 20.52 13.05 3.33
C HIS A 38 19.23 12.82 2.57
N THR A 39 19.29 12.07 1.47
CA THR A 39 18.11 11.72 0.69
C THR A 39 17.18 10.80 1.49
N HIS A 40 15.87 10.97 1.30
CA HIS A 40 14.85 10.20 2.01
C HIS A 40 14.05 9.25 1.10
N ASN A 41 14.60 8.89 -0.07
CA ASN A 41 13.91 8.08 -1.08
C ASN A 41 13.42 6.73 -0.54
N SER A 42 14.18 6.08 0.35
CA SER A 42 13.79 4.78 0.94
C SER A 42 12.65 4.90 1.97
N LYS A 43 12.27 6.10 2.44
CA LYS A 43 11.21 6.27 3.45
C LYS A 43 9.88 5.64 3.01
N TRP A 44 9.53 5.79 1.74
CA TRP A 44 8.28 5.26 1.20
C TRP A 44 8.26 3.73 1.15
N PHE A 45 9.36 3.12 0.70
CA PHE A 45 9.51 1.66 0.67
C PHE A 45 9.50 1.11 2.11
N SER A 46 10.31 1.70 2.98
CA SER A 46 10.39 1.32 4.39
C SER A 46 9.04 1.34 5.10
N THR A 47 8.20 2.34 4.81
CA THR A 47 6.87 2.43 5.43
C THR A 47 5.95 1.31 4.96
N TRP A 48 6.07 0.86 3.69
CA TRP A 48 5.32 -0.28 3.19
C TRP A 48 5.84 -1.60 3.77
N ASP A 49 7.15 -1.77 3.85
CA ASP A 49 7.77 -2.95 4.44
C ASP A 49 7.33 -3.13 5.90
N ILE A 50 7.32 -2.05 6.69
CA ILE A 50 6.86 -2.10 8.08
C ILE A 50 5.39 -2.52 8.17
N ARG A 51 4.49 -1.97 7.31
CA ARG A 51 3.08 -2.38 7.28
C ARG A 51 2.91 -3.85 6.93
N TYR A 52 3.60 -4.29 5.89
CA TYR A 52 3.52 -5.66 5.42
C TYR A 52 4.12 -6.64 6.42
N ASN A 53 5.27 -6.30 7.02
CA ASN A 53 5.89 -7.12 8.05
C ASN A 53 4.98 -7.26 9.28
N LYS A 54 4.28 -6.20 9.69
CA LYS A 54 3.30 -6.28 10.77
C LYS A 54 2.19 -7.29 10.46
N ILE A 55 1.68 -7.31 9.22
CA ILE A 55 0.69 -8.30 8.78
C ILE A 55 1.29 -9.71 8.76
N VAL A 56 2.53 -9.87 8.32
CA VAL A 56 3.24 -11.16 8.28
C VAL A 56 3.48 -11.70 9.69
N ASP A 57 3.98 -10.86 10.58
CA ASP A 57 4.44 -11.29 11.92
C ASP A 57 3.27 -11.53 12.89
N TRP A 58 2.21 -10.74 12.79
CA TRP A 58 1.11 -10.74 13.77
C TRP A 58 -0.25 -11.14 13.20
N GLY A 59 -0.38 -11.27 11.88
CA GLY A 59 -1.66 -11.61 11.24
C GLY A 59 -2.25 -12.92 11.72
N GLY A 60 -1.42 -13.92 12.05
CA GLY A 60 -1.86 -15.23 12.54
C GLY A 60 -2.71 -15.16 13.80
N GLU A 61 -2.40 -14.25 14.72
CA GLU A 61 -3.16 -14.04 15.96
C GLU A 61 -4.57 -13.47 15.71
N HIS A 62 -4.77 -12.89 14.53
CA HIS A 62 -6.02 -12.26 14.09
C HIS A 62 -6.74 -13.06 12.99
N GLY A 63 -6.34 -14.34 12.78
CA GLY A 63 -6.95 -15.25 11.81
C GLY A 63 -6.48 -15.07 10.38
N PHE A 64 -5.43 -14.28 10.14
CA PHE A 64 -4.88 -14.07 8.80
C PHE A 64 -3.64 -14.92 8.53
N GLU A 65 -3.61 -15.49 7.34
CA GLU A 65 -2.41 -16.02 6.71
C GLU A 65 -1.91 -14.99 5.69
N SER A 66 -0.63 -14.66 5.74
CA SER A 66 -0.04 -13.72 4.80
C SER A 66 0.39 -14.44 3.52
N ILE A 67 0.03 -13.88 2.36
CA ILE A 67 0.49 -14.34 1.06
C ILE A 67 1.35 -13.26 0.39
N LYS A 68 2.47 -13.67 -0.16
CA LYS A 68 3.43 -12.77 -0.81
C LYS A 68 3.16 -12.70 -2.31
N ILE A 69 2.63 -11.58 -2.78
CA ILE A 69 2.35 -11.33 -4.18
C ILE A 69 3.52 -10.61 -4.82
N SER A 70 4.25 -11.31 -5.67
CA SER A 70 5.38 -10.75 -6.42
C SER A 70 4.89 -9.93 -7.61
N ARG A 71 5.41 -8.74 -7.77
CA ARG A 71 5.14 -7.83 -8.90
C ARG A 71 6.41 -7.55 -9.71
N GLY A 72 6.98 -8.61 -10.25
CA GLY A 72 8.29 -8.54 -10.88
C GLY A 72 9.41 -8.44 -9.84
N ASN A 73 10.61 -7.98 -10.25
CA ASN A 73 11.79 -7.98 -9.39
C ASN A 73 11.90 -6.76 -8.46
N LEU A 74 10.97 -5.80 -8.54
CA LEU A 74 11.12 -4.49 -7.85
C LEU A 74 10.12 -4.27 -6.73
N TRP A 75 9.02 -4.99 -6.70
CA TRP A 75 7.94 -4.73 -5.74
C TRP A 75 7.21 -6.02 -5.35
N GLU A 76 7.00 -6.16 -4.05
CA GLU A 76 6.20 -7.22 -3.45
C GLU A 76 5.04 -6.62 -2.67
N ALA A 77 3.90 -7.28 -2.67
CA ALA A 77 2.76 -6.93 -1.84
C ALA A 77 2.39 -8.11 -0.95
N ILE A 78 1.78 -7.82 0.19
CA ILE A 78 1.22 -8.84 1.08
C ILE A 78 -0.29 -8.79 0.97
N GLY A 79 -0.89 -9.95 0.72
CA GLY A 79 -2.31 -10.19 0.91
C GLY A 79 -2.55 -10.83 2.27
N ALA A 80 -3.57 -10.39 2.99
CA ALA A 80 -4.01 -11.00 4.25
C ALA A 80 -5.21 -11.93 3.96
N TYR A 81 -5.01 -13.23 4.04
CA TYR A 81 -6.03 -14.23 3.78
C TYR A 81 -6.64 -14.74 5.07
N HIS A 82 -7.92 -14.49 5.29
CA HIS A 82 -8.66 -15.05 6.43
C HIS A 82 -9.17 -16.45 6.08
N ARG A 83 -8.49 -17.48 6.58
CA ARG A 83 -8.69 -18.88 6.17
C ARG A 83 -10.11 -19.38 6.43
N GLU A 84 -10.67 -19.09 7.60
CA GLU A 84 -12.01 -19.53 7.99
C GLU A 84 -13.10 -18.94 7.06
N ASN A 85 -13.02 -17.65 6.75
CA ASN A 85 -14.00 -16.95 5.93
C ASN A 85 -13.67 -16.99 4.44
N LYS A 86 -12.49 -17.50 4.08
CA LYS A 86 -11.96 -17.52 2.70
C LYS A 86 -11.96 -16.15 2.03
N GLU A 87 -11.62 -15.12 2.80
CA GLU A 87 -11.57 -13.73 2.38
C GLU A 87 -10.11 -13.26 2.26
N LEU A 88 -9.76 -12.74 1.07
CA LEU A 88 -8.44 -12.20 0.79
C LEU A 88 -8.50 -10.67 0.77
N PHE A 89 -7.80 -10.03 1.69
CA PHE A 89 -7.69 -8.59 1.81
C PHE A 89 -6.41 -8.09 1.17
N LEU A 90 -6.54 -7.11 0.26
CA LEU A 90 -5.43 -6.44 -0.40
C LEU A 90 -5.45 -4.96 -0.03
N VAL A 91 -4.36 -4.44 0.52
CA VAL A 91 -4.33 -3.09 1.09
C VAL A 91 -3.61 -2.10 0.18
N PHE A 92 -4.18 -0.89 0.06
CA PHE A 92 -3.71 0.20 -0.81
C PHE A 92 -3.84 1.54 -0.11
N LYS A 93 -3.02 2.51 -0.51
CA LYS A 93 -3.39 3.90 -0.24
C LYS A 93 -4.64 4.27 -1.03
N LYS A 94 -5.58 4.96 -0.40
CA LYS A 94 -6.87 5.37 -1.01
C LYS A 94 -6.73 5.99 -2.41
N PRO A 95 -5.78 6.92 -2.68
CA PRO A 95 -5.62 7.46 -4.03
C PRO A 95 -5.22 6.43 -5.08
N ASN A 96 -4.45 5.39 -4.68
CA ASN A 96 -4.05 4.31 -5.59
C ASN A 96 -5.23 3.37 -5.85
N LEU A 97 -6.00 3.01 -4.82
CA LEU A 97 -7.19 2.19 -4.97
C LEU A 97 -8.20 2.85 -5.92
N ASN A 98 -8.45 4.15 -5.75
CA ASN A 98 -9.35 4.91 -6.62
C ASN A 98 -8.89 4.88 -8.10
N LYS A 99 -7.58 4.91 -8.35
CA LYS A 99 -7.05 4.76 -9.72
C LYS A 99 -7.27 3.35 -10.27
N ILE A 100 -7.07 2.31 -9.45
CA ILE A 100 -7.28 0.92 -9.86
C ILE A 100 -8.74 0.70 -10.26
N ILE A 101 -9.69 1.19 -9.44
CA ILE A 101 -11.12 1.04 -9.71
C ILE A 101 -11.56 1.87 -10.92
N LYS A 102 -11.01 3.09 -11.07
CA LYS A 102 -11.36 3.98 -12.19
C LYS A 102 -10.94 3.43 -13.56
N TYR A 103 -9.87 2.65 -13.60
CA TYR A 103 -9.33 2.09 -14.84
C TYR A 103 -9.38 0.56 -14.79
N PRO A 104 -10.55 -0.04 -15.04
CA PRO A 104 -10.72 -1.50 -15.02
C PRO A 104 -9.82 -2.16 -16.06
N PHE A 105 -9.50 -3.43 -15.84
CA PHE A 105 -8.70 -4.24 -16.75
C PHE A 105 -7.32 -3.65 -17.11
N ASN A 106 -6.69 -2.97 -16.16
CA ASN A 106 -5.39 -2.33 -16.35
C ASN A 106 -4.18 -3.26 -16.09
N GLY A 107 -4.41 -4.57 -15.95
CA GLY A 107 -3.37 -5.56 -15.62
C GLY A 107 -2.87 -5.48 -14.17
N HIS A 108 -3.54 -4.71 -13.30
CA HIS A 108 -3.15 -4.62 -11.90
C HIS A 108 -3.54 -5.90 -11.14
N TYR A 109 -2.66 -6.39 -10.26
CA TYR A 109 -2.91 -7.63 -9.51
C TYR A 109 -4.22 -7.61 -8.67
N ALA A 110 -4.64 -6.43 -8.20
CA ALA A 110 -5.93 -6.30 -7.51
C ALA A 110 -7.10 -6.59 -8.43
N SER A 111 -7.07 -6.09 -9.67
CA SER A 111 -8.08 -6.37 -10.68
C SER A 111 -8.08 -7.84 -11.10
N ILE A 112 -6.89 -8.42 -11.26
CA ILE A 112 -6.71 -9.84 -11.56
C ILE A 112 -7.28 -10.71 -10.44
N ALA A 113 -6.91 -10.42 -9.17
CA ALA A 113 -7.41 -11.18 -8.03
C ALA A 113 -8.93 -11.06 -7.85
N SER A 114 -9.52 -9.92 -8.20
CA SER A 114 -10.94 -9.64 -8.00
C SER A 114 -11.87 -10.47 -8.89
N VAL A 115 -11.37 -11.16 -9.93
CA VAL A 115 -12.22 -12.07 -10.76
C VAL A 115 -12.83 -13.20 -9.93
N VAL A 116 -12.20 -13.58 -8.80
CA VAL A 116 -12.73 -14.55 -7.83
C VAL A 116 -14.11 -14.15 -7.31
N ASN A 117 -14.43 -12.87 -7.28
CA ASN A 117 -15.69 -12.38 -6.74
C ASN A 117 -16.92 -12.77 -7.58
N GLY A 118 -16.73 -13.24 -8.82
CA GLY A 118 -17.82 -13.71 -9.68
C GLY A 118 -18.83 -12.61 -10.04
N ASP A 119 -20.05 -13.03 -10.35
CA ASP A 119 -21.15 -12.15 -10.77
C ASP A 119 -21.88 -11.56 -9.56
N LEU A 120 -21.27 -10.58 -8.90
CA LEU A 120 -21.94 -9.82 -7.85
C LEU A 120 -22.78 -8.69 -8.47
N PRO A 121 -23.88 -8.30 -7.81
CA PRO A 121 -24.70 -7.19 -8.27
C PRO A 121 -23.88 -5.90 -8.31
N ASN A 122 -24.08 -5.11 -9.36
CA ASN A 122 -23.49 -3.80 -9.51
C ASN A 122 -24.32 -2.76 -8.76
N ILE A 123 -23.68 -1.93 -7.91
CA ILE A 123 -24.36 -0.81 -7.25
C ILE A 123 -24.47 0.41 -8.21
N GLN A 124 -23.59 0.52 -9.19
CA GLN A 124 -23.64 1.55 -10.19
C GLN A 124 -24.68 1.21 -11.24
N THR A 125 -25.75 1.98 -11.27
CA THR A 125 -26.92 1.81 -12.15
C THR A 125 -26.66 2.18 -13.62
N GLU A 126 -25.46 2.38 -14.06
CA GLU A 126 -25.15 2.58 -15.47
C GLU A 126 -25.15 1.24 -16.20
N LEU A 127 -26.13 1.06 -17.08
CA LEU A 127 -26.24 -0.03 -18.04
C LEU A 127 -25.06 0.11 -19.05
N PHE A 128 -23.91 -0.41 -18.69
CA PHE A 128 -22.86 -0.67 -19.68
C PHE A 128 -23.19 -2.00 -20.33
N GLU A 129 -23.48 -1.97 -21.62
CA GLU A 129 -23.50 -3.18 -22.44
C GLU A 129 -22.07 -3.77 -22.41
N LEU A 130 -21.95 -4.99 -21.89
CA LEU A 130 -20.68 -5.71 -21.88
C LEU A 130 -20.26 -5.96 -23.34
N ASN A 131 -19.10 -5.49 -23.69
CA ASN A 131 -18.53 -5.72 -25.00
C ASN A 131 -17.82 -7.08 -25.02
N SER A 132 -17.83 -7.77 -26.17
CA SER A 132 -17.12 -9.05 -26.37
C SER A 132 -15.65 -9.01 -25.93
N THR A 133 -15.01 -7.86 -26.00
CA THR A 133 -13.63 -7.62 -25.54
C THR A 133 -13.49 -7.69 -24.01
N GLU A 134 -14.53 -7.50 -23.23
CA GLU A 134 -14.50 -7.61 -21.77
C GLU A 134 -14.57 -9.06 -21.32
N GLU A 135 -15.35 -9.89 -22.01
CA GLU A 135 -15.40 -11.33 -21.75
C GLU A 135 -14.03 -12.00 -21.98
N GLU A 136 -13.36 -11.67 -23.08
CA GLU A 136 -12.01 -12.16 -23.36
C GLU A 136 -11.02 -11.76 -22.27
N ARG A 137 -11.11 -10.54 -21.76
CA ARG A 137 -10.26 -10.04 -20.67
C ARG A 137 -10.52 -10.75 -19.35
N ILE A 138 -11.77 -11.15 -19.07
CA ILE A 138 -12.06 -11.91 -17.86
C ILE A 138 -11.40 -13.29 -17.94
N VAL A 139 -11.52 -13.98 -19.05
CA VAL A 139 -10.86 -15.29 -19.25
C VAL A 139 -9.34 -15.17 -19.10
N GLU A 140 -8.75 -14.10 -19.62
CA GLU A 140 -7.32 -13.81 -19.43
C GLU A 140 -6.99 -13.59 -17.95
N TYR A 141 -7.81 -12.82 -17.24
CA TYR A 141 -7.60 -12.53 -15.81
C TYR A 141 -7.81 -13.75 -14.92
N GLU A 142 -8.75 -14.62 -15.24
CA GLU A 142 -8.93 -15.91 -14.55
C GLU A 142 -7.65 -16.75 -14.64
N LYS A 143 -7.06 -16.86 -15.83
CA LYS A 143 -5.78 -17.54 -16.01
C LYS A 143 -4.64 -16.87 -15.26
N MET A 144 -4.53 -15.54 -15.34
CA MET A 144 -3.50 -14.79 -14.61
C MET A 144 -3.70 -14.92 -13.08
N ASN A 145 -4.93 -15.04 -12.61
CA ASN A 145 -5.22 -15.24 -11.20
C ASN A 145 -4.74 -16.61 -10.70
N GLU A 146 -4.87 -17.66 -11.50
CA GLU A 146 -4.30 -18.98 -11.18
C GLU A 146 -2.77 -18.90 -11.03
N GLU A 147 -2.08 -18.15 -11.89
CA GLU A 147 -0.65 -17.93 -11.79
C GLU A 147 -0.28 -17.06 -10.55
N LEU A 148 -1.13 -16.11 -10.20
CA LEU A 148 -0.92 -15.16 -9.12
C LEU A 148 -1.13 -15.78 -7.74
N ILE A 149 -2.26 -16.47 -7.56
CA ILE A 149 -2.75 -16.98 -6.27
C ILE A 149 -2.63 -18.50 -6.18
N GLY A 150 -2.77 -19.22 -7.29
CA GLY A 150 -2.84 -20.70 -7.31
C GLY A 150 -1.59 -21.42 -6.80
N LYS A 151 -0.44 -20.72 -6.72
CA LYS A 151 0.79 -21.24 -6.11
C LYS A 151 0.74 -21.33 -4.58
N PHE A 152 -0.24 -20.67 -3.95
CA PHE A 152 -0.46 -20.71 -2.51
C PHE A 152 -1.54 -21.74 -2.19
N ASP A 153 -1.47 -22.39 -1.04
CA ASP A 153 -2.51 -23.31 -0.57
C ASP A 153 -3.69 -22.52 0.02
N ILE A 154 -4.27 -21.65 -0.80
CA ILE A 154 -5.44 -20.84 -0.45
C ILE A 154 -6.49 -20.90 -1.56
N LYS A 155 -7.75 -20.81 -1.17
CA LYS A 155 -8.89 -20.73 -2.12
C LYS A 155 -9.83 -19.62 -1.66
N PRO A 156 -9.53 -18.37 -1.99
CA PRO A 156 -10.40 -17.27 -1.61
C PRO A 156 -11.76 -17.38 -2.35
N GLU A 157 -12.85 -17.20 -1.60
CA GLU A 157 -14.20 -17.03 -2.12
C GLU A 157 -14.53 -15.56 -2.36
N ARG A 158 -13.74 -14.68 -1.72
CA ARG A 158 -13.91 -13.23 -1.82
C ARG A 158 -12.56 -12.52 -1.79
N VAL A 159 -12.40 -11.55 -2.69
CA VAL A 159 -11.27 -10.61 -2.68
C VAL A 159 -11.81 -9.23 -2.32
N ILE A 160 -11.19 -8.60 -1.32
CA ILE A 160 -11.60 -7.34 -0.73
C ILE A 160 -10.44 -6.36 -0.89
N LEU A 161 -10.71 -5.22 -1.52
CA LEU A 161 -9.74 -4.16 -1.76
C LEU A 161 -9.86 -3.11 -0.67
N CYS A 162 -8.86 -2.97 0.17
CA CYS A 162 -8.86 -2.03 1.27
C CYS A 162 -8.11 -0.76 0.90
N GLY A 163 -8.80 0.39 0.96
CA GLY A 163 -8.23 1.71 0.74
C GLY A 163 -8.05 2.46 2.04
N PHE A 164 -6.83 2.92 2.35
CA PHE A 164 -6.59 3.67 3.57
C PHE A 164 -5.96 5.04 3.32
N SER A 165 -6.25 5.96 4.23
CA SER A 165 -5.60 7.26 4.41
C SER A 165 -5.28 7.45 5.89
N GLN A 166 -4.83 8.63 6.29
CA GLN A 166 -4.61 8.94 7.70
C GLN A 166 -5.91 8.89 8.53
N PHE A 167 -7.06 9.21 7.92
CA PHE A 167 -8.33 9.36 8.62
C PHE A 167 -9.45 8.47 8.06
N SER A 168 -9.14 7.55 7.17
CA SER A 168 -10.15 6.68 6.60
C SER A 168 -9.60 5.31 6.27
N PHE A 169 -10.45 4.30 6.47
CA PHE A 169 -10.23 2.93 6.01
C PHE A 169 -11.53 2.42 5.41
N GLU A 170 -11.50 2.08 4.14
CA GLU A 170 -12.65 1.54 3.42
C GLU A 170 -12.31 0.17 2.82
N ALA A 171 -13.27 -0.73 2.80
CA ALA A 171 -13.17 -2.02 2.13
C ALA A 171 -14.16 -2.05 0.96
N ILE A 172 -13.65 -2.36 -0.22
CA ILE A 172 -14.37 -2.33 -1.47
C ILE A 172 -14.35 -3.73 -2.08
N ILE A 173 -15.50 -4.17 -2.57
CA ILE A 173 -15.64 -5.40 -3.34
C ILE A 173 -16.10 -5.01 -4.74
N VAL A 174 -15.30 -5.37 -5.73
CA VAL A 174 -15.67 -5.29 -7.15
C VAL A 174 -16.03 -6.70 -7.66
N ASN A 175 -16.96 -6.79 -8.60
CA ASN A 175 -17.29 -8.05 -9.24
C ASN A 175 -16.24 -8.45 -10.30
N LYS A 176 -16.40 -9.59 -10.96
CA LYS A 176 -15.47 -10.05 -12.01
C LYS A 176 -15.36 -9.08 -13.19
N TRP A 177 -16.38 -8.25 -13.43
CA TRP A 177 -16.43 -7.20 -14.44
C TRP A 177 -15.76 -5.90 -14.00
N GLN A 178 -15.10 -5.91 -12.82
CA GLN A 178 -14.43 -4.74 -12.20
C GLN A 178 -15.42 -3.61 -11.83
N GLN A 179 -16.69 -3.93 -11.69
CA GLN A 179 -17.72 -2.98 -11.27
C GLN A 179 -17.88 -3.03 -9.75
N LEU A 180 -18.18 -1.88 -9.16
CA LEU A 180 -18.36 -1.74 -7.72
C LEU A 180 -19.61 -2.51 -7.25
N ALA A 181 -19.41 -3.52 -6.41
CA ALA A 181 -20.48 -4.31 -5.83
C ALA A 181 -20.82 -3.90 -4.40
N TYR A 182 -19.82 -3.64 -3.56
CA TYR A 182 -20.04 -3.24 -2.16
C TYR A 182 -18.92 -2.30 -1.69
N THR A 183 -19.29 -1.39 -0.80
CA THR A 183 -18.37 -0.53 -0.05
C THR A 183 -18.72 -0.56 1.42
N PHE A 184 -17.71 -0.70 2.28
CA PHE A 184 -17.82 -0.68 3.73
C PHE A 184 -16.85 0.34 4.28
N ASP A 185 -17.32 1.19 5.19
CA ASP A 185 -16.47 2.16 5.89
C ASP A 185 -16.11 1.61 7.27
N TYR A 186 -14.83 1.47 7.54
CA TYR A 186 -14.24 1.04 8.81
C TYR A 186 -13.42 2.15 9.46
N SER A 187 -13.65 3.41 9.07
CA SER A 187 -12.91 4.56 9.62
C SER A 187 -13.12 4.73 11.12
N GLU A 188 -14.24 4.27 11.67
CA GLU A 188 -14.52 4.26 13.11
C GLU A 188 -13.58 3.36 13.92
N LEU A 189 -12.93 2.38 13.26
CA LEU A 189 -11.98 1.47 13.91
C LEU A 189 -10.58 2.09 14.06
N ILE A 190 -10.36 3.29 13.52
CA ILE A 190 -9.07 3.97 13.59
C ILE A 190 -8.85 4.47 15.01
N ASP A 191 -7.75 4.06 15.62
CA ASP A 191 -7.32 4.61 16.89
C ASP A 191 -6.59 5.94 16.64
N HIS A 192 -7.24 7.04 17.01
CA HIS A 192 -6.71 8.39 16.87
C HIS A 192 -5.73 8.80 17.97
N SER A 193 -5.56 8.00 19.02
CA SER A 193 -4.65 8.32 20.14
C SER A 193 -3.19 8.41 19.70
N TYR A 194 -2.82 7.74 18.58
CA TYR A 194 -1.47 7.79 18.01
C TYR A 194 -1.20 9.04 17.14
N ASN A 195 -2.23 9.83 16.83
CA ASN A 195 -2.11 11.02 16.00
C ASN A 195 -1.89 12.32 16.81
N GLU A 196 -1.73 12.24 18.12
CA GLU A 196 -1.18 13.37 18.86
C GLU A 196 0.24 13.59 18.39
N GLU A 197 0.45 14.68 17.62
CA GLU A 197 1.79 15.13 17.27
C GLU A 197 2.63 15.18 18.55
N PRO A 198 3.85 14.60 18.58
CA PRO A 198 4.73 14.81 19.69
C PRO A 198 4.90 16.33 19.83
N LYS A 199 4.37 16.89 20.93
CA LYS A 199 4.52 18.30 21.26
C LYS A 199 5.97 18.64 20.99
N GLU A 200 6.20 19.60 20.09
CA GLU A 200 7.52 20.05 19.69
C GLU A 200 8.39 20.16 20.94
N GLN A 201 9.43 19.33 20.99
CA GLN A 201 10.45 19.52 22.02
C GLN A 201 11.02 20.91 21.76
N PRO A 202 11.13 21.77 22.79
CA PRO A 202 11.68 23.10 22.58
C PRO A 202 13.02 22.95 21.88
N GLU A 203 13.20 23.69 20.78
CA GLU A 203 14.46 23.76 20.06
C GLU A 203 15.54 24.07 21.08
N ILE A 204 16.43 23.10 21.32
CA ILE A 204 17.64 23.36 22.07
C ILE A 204 18.53 24.17 21.13
N ASP A 205 18.59 25.48 21.36
CA ASP A 205 19.50 26.37 20.67
C ASP A 205 20.90 25.74 20.65
N PRO A 206 21.55 25.61 19.48
CA PRO A 206 22.91 25.13 19.42
C PRO A 206 23.82 26.14 20.17
N PRO A 207 24.81 25.67 20.94
CA PRO A 207 25.69 26.56 21.67
C PRO A 207 26.32 27.56 20.71
N LYS A 208 26.23 28.86 21.04
CA LYS A 208 26.86 29.95 20.30
C LYS A 208 28.38 29.85 20.48
N ASP A 209 29.04 29.14 19.58
CA ASP A 209 30.47 29.19 19.49
C ASP A 209 30.92 30.30 18.53
N SER A 210 31.44 31.32 19.16
CA SER A 210 32.13 32.41 18.54
C SER A 210 33.42 31.93 17.87
N LYS A 211 33.55 32.14 16.55
CA LYS A 211 34.78 32.70 15.91
C LYS A 211 34.63 32.67 14.39
N LYS A 212 34.30 33.82 13.83
CA LYS A 212 34.48 34.09 12.39
C LYS A 212 35.97 34.02 12.07
N LYS A 213 36.40 33.03 11.29
CA LYS A 213 37.65 33.11 10.52
C LYS A 213 37.31 33.48 9.09
N ASN A 214 37.78 34.65 8.69
CA ASN A 214 37.74 35.09 7.29
C ASN A 214 38.54 34.11 6.43
N ILE A 215 37.85 33.45 5.49
CA ILE A 215 38.50 32.69 4.43
C ILE A 215 38.30 33.47 3.15
N SER A 216 39.43 33.84 2.56
CA SER A 216 39.56 34.56 1.28
C SER A 216 38.87 33.81 0.13
N LYS A 217 38.16 34.57 -0.72
CA LYS A 217 37.54 34.09 -1.96
C LYS A 217 38.62 33.59 -2.92
N THR A 218 38.71 32.28 -3.09
CA THR A 218 39.43 31.66 -4.20
C THR A 218 38.43 31.50 -5.38
N LYS A 219 38.79 32.08 -6.51
CA LYS A 219 37.98 32.00 -7.75
C LYS A 219 37.92 30.58 -8.26
N GLU A 220 36.71 30.05 -8.44
CA GLU A 220 36.46 28.76 -9.10
C GLU A 220 36.82 28.81 -10.60
N PRO A 221 37.48 27.80 -11.15
CA PRO A 221 37.68 27.69 -12.60
C PRO A 221 36.41 27.20 -13.32
N LYS A 222 36.01 27.93 -14.35
CA LYS A 222 34.88 27.57 -15.20
C LYS A 222 35.19 26.30 -16.01
N PRO A 223 34.27 25.31 -16.11
CA PRO A 223 34.49 24.14 -16.95
C PRO A 223 34.43 24.50 -18.43
N ARG A 224 35.49 24.12 -19.18
CA ARG A 224 35.55 24.23 -20.64
C ARG A 224 34.85 22.99 -21.27
N ILE A 225 33.71 23.18 -21.88
CA ILE A 225 33.08 22.16 -22.72
C ILE A 225 33.83 22.14 -24.05
N LYS A 226 34.55 21.05 -24.35
CA LYS A 226 35.11 20.79 -25.68
C LYS A 226 34.01 20.24 -26.58
N GLY A 227 33.71 20.97 -27.66
CA GLY A 227 32.73 20.57 -28.65
C GLY A 227 33.14 19.31 -29.39
N LEU A 228 32.17 18.43 -29.61
CA LEU A 228 32.24 17.35 -30.58
C LEU A 228 32.24 17.94 -31.98
N LYS A 229 33.30 17.69 -32.74
CA LYS A 229 33.31 17.86 -34.20
C LYS A 229 32.75 16.58 -34.84
N LYS A 230 31.99 16.84 -35.91
CA LYS A 230 31.36 15.85 -36.81
C LYS A 230 32.29 14.75 -37.28
#